data_59af8928e63dbe6ac31c4715fd36e52f
#
_entry.id   59af8928e63dbe6ac31c4715fd36e52f
#
_cell.length_a   1.000
_cell.length_b   1.000
_cell.length_c   1.000
_cell.angle_alpha   90.00
_cell.angle_beta   90.00
_cell.angle_gamma   90.00
#
_symmetry.space_group_name_H-M   'P 1'
#
loop_
_entity.id
_entity.type
_entity.pdbx_description
1 polymer ?
#
loop_
_entity_poly.entity_id
_entity_poly.type
_entity_poly.pdbx_seq_one_letter_code
_entity_poly.pdbx_strand_id
1 'polypeptide(L)'
;MAKVVFYEKPGCKNNTKQKVLLTAAGHELETYDIRTYAWTPDALRSFFGNRPIADWFNKAAPSIKSGEVVPDKIDADTAIKLMIQDPLLIRRPLIQVGERREVGFDVDNISAWIGLEPVDDSQRAVSAELMRQDLQGCAHGHEHNHNHAEGKCKH
;
A
#
# COMPACT_ATOMS: atom_id res chain seq x y z
N MET A 1 11.72 -11.83 -12.58
CA MET A 1 12.37 -10.91 -11.64
C MET A 1 12.23 -9.49 -12.15
N ALA A 2 11.74 -8.59 -11.32
CA ALA A 2 11.47 -7.23 -11.72
C ALA A 2 12.08 -6.24 -10.73
N LYS A 3 12.32 -5.01 -11.20
CA LYS A 3 12.70 -3.92 -10.29
C LYS A 3 11.43 -3.22 -9.88
N VAL A 4 11.12 -3.24 -8.59
CA VAL A 4 9.89 -2.72 -8.02
C VAL A 4 10.18 -1.45 -7.25
N VAL A 5 9.58 -0.33 -7.67
CA VAL A 5 9.63 0.91 -6.90
C VAL A 5 8.43 0.88 -5.96
N PHE A 6 8.71 0.98 -4.66
CA PHE A 6 7.73 0.72 -3.61
C PHE A 6 7.68 1.91 -2.66
N TYR A 7 6.54 2.61 -2.66
CA TYR A 7 6.33 3.78 -1.80
C TYR A 7 5.52 3.33 -0.59
N GLU A 8 6.07 3.51 0.59
CA GLU A 8 5.54 2.95 1.83
C GLU A 8 5.55 3.95 2.97
N LYS A 9 4.88 3.57 4.04
CA LYS A 9 5.06 4.24 5.33
C LYS A 9 5.97 3.36 6.17
N PRO A 10 7.22 3.78 6.47
CA PRO A 10 8.10 2.99 7.32
C PRO A 10 7.44 2.68 8.67
N GLY A 11 7.61 1.46 9.14
CA GLY A 11 6.97 0.99 10.37
C GLY A 11 5.61 0.37 10.19
N CYS A 12 5.02 0.44 9.00
CA CYS A 12 3.76 -0.23 8.70
C CYS A 12 3.99 -1.73 8.57
N LYS A 13 3.33 -2.52 9.41
CA LYS A 13 3.52 -3.98 9.43
C LYS A 13 3.16 -4.63 8.11
N ASN A 14 2.07 -4.21 7.50
CA ASN A 14 1.64 -4.78 6.22
C ASN A 14 2.64 -4.44 5.11
N ASN A 15 3.14 -3.20 5.07
CA ASN A 15 4.16 -2.85 4.09
C ASN A 15 5.43 -3.70 4.26
N THR A 16 5.81 -3.99 5.50
CA THR A 16 6.96 -4.86 5.78
C THR A 16 6.73 -6.26 5.23
N LYS A 17 5.54 -6.83 5.46
CA LYS A 17 5.19 -8.16 4.95
C LYS A 17 5.14 -8.20 3.43
N GLN A 18 4.63 -7.14 2.81
CA GLN A 18 4.58 -7.02 1.35
C GLN A 18 5.99 -7.04 0.76
N LYS A 19 6.93 -6.33 1.39
CA LYS A 19 8.33 -6.33 0.94
C LYS A 19 8.97 -7.71 1.07
N VAL A 20 8.62 -8.45 2.12
CA VAL A 20 9.12 -9.82 2.28
C VAL A 20 8.65 -10.70 1.11
N LEU A 21 7.36 -10.61 0.74
CA LEU A 21 6.83 -11.37 -0.38
C LEU A 21 7.55 -11.03 -1.70
N LEU A 22 7.75 -9.75 -1.96
CA LEU A 22 8.41 -9.31 -3.19
C LEU A 22 9.87 -9.77 -3.23
N THR A 23 10.57 -9.63 -2.13
CA THR A 23 11.97 -10.03 -2.04
C THR A 23 12.11 -11.55 -2.18
N ALA A 24 11.23 -12.31 -1.54
CA ALA A 24 11.26 -13.78 -1.64
C ALA A 24 11.02 -14.26 -3.06
N ALA A 25 10.24 -13.50 -3.84
CA ALA A 25 9.99 -13.82 -5.25
C ALA A 25 11.14 -13.41 -6.17
N GLY A 26 12.22 -12.86 -5.60
CA GLY A 26 13.41 -12.49 -6.37
C GLY A 26 13.37 -11.10 -6.98
N HIS A 27 12.40 -10.28 -6.63
CA HIS A 27 12.33 -8.91 -7.14
C HIS A 27 13.30 -8.01 -6.42
N GLU A 28 13.82 -7.02 -7.13
CA GLU A 28 14.67 -5.97 -6.55
C GLU A 28 13.77 -4.81 -6.11
N LEU A 29 13.94 -4.34 -4.87
CA LEU A 29 13.13 -3.26 -4.32
C LEU A 29 13.90 -1.95 -4.27
N GLU A 30 13.23 -0.88 -4.69
CA GLU A 30 13.67 0.49 -4.45
C GLU A 30 12.56 1.16 -3.64
N THR A 31 12.83 1.46 -2.37
CA THR A 31 11.79 1.94 -1.45
C THR A 31 11.91 3.43 -1.17
N TYR A 32 10.76 4.07 -1.03
CA TYR A 32 10.67 5.49 -0.67
C TYR A 32 9.64 5.66 0.42
N ASP A 33 9.86 6.63 1.31
CA ASP A 33 8.91 7.02 2.34
C ASP A 33 7.85 7.92 1.69
N ILE A 34 6.61 7.44 1.65
CA ILE A 34 5.51 8.14 1.02
C ILE A 34 5.24 9.52 1.65
N ARG A 35 5.63 9.72 2.92
CA ARG A 35 5.41 10.96 3.64
C ARG A 35 6.39 12.06 3.26
N THR A 36 7.57 11.68 2.80
CA THR A 36 8.64 12.65 2.53
C THR A 36 9.01 12.73 1.05
N TYR A 37 8.45 11.85 0.23
CA TYR A 37 8.70 11.88 -1.20
C TYR A 37 8.17 13.18 -1.80
N ALA A 38 8.92 13.76 -2.74
CA ALA A 38 8.56 15.03 -3.36
C ALA A 38 7.48 14.83 -4.44
N TRP A 39 6.23 14.65 -4.01
CA TRP A 39 5.12 14.38 -4.92
C TRP A 39 4.76 15.60 -5.76
N THR A 40 4.59 15.39 -7.06
CA THR A 40 3.90 16.33 -7.92
C THR A 40 2.49 15.81 -8.17
N PRO A 41 1.53 16.67 -8.48
CA PRO A 41 0.15 16.21 -8.73
C PRO A 41 0.07 15.13 -9.82
N ASP A 42 0.78 15.33 -10.94
CA ASP A 42 0.73 14.38 -12.04
C ASP A 42 1.36 13.04 -11.67
N ALA A 43 2.49 13.06 -10.98
CA ALA A 43 3.16 11.83 -10.57
C ALA A 43 2.28 11.02 -9.62
N LEU A 44 1.69 11.68 -8.63
CA LEU A 44 0.82 11.01 -7.67
C LEU A 44 -0.42 10.44 -8.35
N ARG A 45 -1.07 11.26 -9.20
CA ARG A 45 -2.28 10.84 -9.88
C ARG A 45 -2.07 9.62 -10.76
N SER A 46 -0.88 9.48 -11.33
CA SER A 46 -0.58 8.38 -12.26
C SER A 46 -0.73 7.00 -11.61
N PHE A 47 -0.69 6.90 -10.29
CA PHE A 47 -0.86 5.62 -9.60
C PHE A 47 -2.33 5.20 -9.50
N PHE A 48 -3.26 6.12 -9.67
CA PHE A 48 -4.68 5.83 -9.40
C PHE A 48 -5.47 5.41 -10.64
N GLY A 49 -5.01 5.80 -11.83
CA GLY A 49 -5.66 5.42 -13.09
C GLY A 49 -7.14 5.80 -13.10
N ASN A 50 -7.99 4.85 -13.46
CA ASN A 50 -9.43 5.04 -13.54
C ASN A 50 -10.19 4.62 -12.28
N ARG A 51 -9.48 4.40 -11.18
CA ARG A 51 -10.13 3.98 -9.93
C ARG A 51 -11.03 5.10 -9.38
N PRO A 52 -12.13 4.74 -8.72
CA PRO A 52 -12.94 5.74 -8.00
C PRO A 52 -12.09 6.49 -6.98
N ILE A 53 -12.36 7.77 -6.80
CA ILE A 53 -11.57 8.62 -5.89
C ILE A 53 -11.51 8.03 -4.48
N ALA A 54 -12.61 7.45 -4.00
CA ALA A 54 -12.63 6.84 -2.67
C ALA A 54 -11.58 5.73 -2.51
N ASP A 55 -11.22 5.05 -3.61
CA ASP A 55 -10.22 3.99 -3.58
C ASP A 55 -8.79 4.51 -3.54
N TRP A 56 -8.58 5.80 -3.71
CA TRP A 56 -7.25 6.43 -3.66
C TRP A 56 -6.77 6.65 -2.24
N PHE A 57 -7.69 6.61 -1.27
CA PHE A 57 -7.42 7.04 0.09
C PHE A 57 -7.13 5.87 1.03
N ASN A 58 -6.28 6.13 2.00
CA ASN A 58 -6.09 5.26 3.16
C ASN A 58 -7.21 5.55 4.15
N LYS A 59 -8.19 4.67 4.22
CA LYS A 59 -9.38 4.88 5.06
C LYS A 59 -9.08 4.83 6.55
N ALA A 60 -7.88 4.38 6.92
CA ALA A 60 -7.45 4.39 8.31
C ALA A 60 -6.81 5.72 8.72
N ALA A 61 -6.64 6.67 7.79
CA ALA A 61 -6.03 7.96 8.09
C ALA A 61 -6.88 8.74 9.10
N PRO A 62 -6.24 9.44 10.06
CA PRO A 62 -6.99 10.17 11.08
C PRO A 62 -8.00 11.17 10.53
N SER A 63 -7.64 11.92 9.48
CA SER A 63 -8.55 12.91 8.88
C SER A 63 -9.79 12.28 8.28
N ILE A 64 -9.69 11.04 7.81
CA ILE A 64 -10.85 10.32 7.26
C ILE A 64 -11.70 9.77 8.39
N LYS A 65 -11.08 9.19 9.41
CA LYS A 65 -11.81 8.64 10.56
C LYS A 65 -12.57 9.71 11.30
N SER A 66 -12.02 10.93 11.39
CA SER A 66 -12.68 12.05 12.07
C SER A 66 -13.81 12.66 11.25
N GLY A 67 -13.90 12.34 9.96
CA GLY A 67 -14.87 12.95 9.06
C GLY A 67 -14.44 14.28 8.47
N GLU A 68 -13.23 14.73 8.77
CA GLU A 68 -12.68 15.96 8.21
C GLU A 68 -12.53 15.86 6.69
N VAL A 69 -12.11 14.69 6.20
CA VAL A 69 -11.99 14.41 4.78
C VAL A 69 -13.00 13.32 4.42
N VAL A 70 -13.89 13.60 3.47
CA VAL A 70 -14.90 12.65 2.99
C VAL A 70 -14.61 12.36 1.52
N PRO A 71 -13.94 11.23 1.22
CA PRO A 71 -13.50 10.95 -0.15
C PRO A 71 -14.60 10.94 -1.21
N ASP A 72 -15.81 10.58 -0.83
CA ASP A 72 -16.94 10.50 -1.77
C ASP A 72 -17.47 11.86 -2.17
N LYS A 73 -17.04 12.93 -1.50
CA LYS A 73 -17.59 14.27 -1.68
C LYS A 73 -16.62 15.26 -2.29
N ILE A 74 -15.46 14.80 -2.73
CA ILE A 74 -14.43 15.67 -3.29
C ILE A 74 -14.07 15.22 -4.71
N ASP A 75 -13.58 16.18 -5.51
CA ASP A 75 -13.14 15.87 -6.86
C ASP A 75 -11.68 15.43 -6.89
N ALA A 76 -11.21 15.03 -8.08
CA ALA A 76 -9.86 14.50 -8.23
C ALA A 76 -8.79 15.53 -7.87
N ASP A 77 -8.96 16.78 -8.30
CA ASP A 77 -7.97 17.81 -8.02
C ASP A 77 -7.86 18.11 -6.53
N THR A 78 -8.99 18.17 -5.84
CA THR A 78 -9.02 18.37 -4.40
C THR A 78 -8.37 17.20 -3.68
N ALA A 79 -8.67 15.97 -4.13
CA ALA A 79 -8.10 14.77 -3.53
C ALA A 79 -6.56 14.80 -3.61
N ILE A 80 -6.02 15.13 -4.77
CA ILE A 80 -4.57 15.19 -4.96
C ILE A 80 -3.93 16.26 -4.08
N LYS A 81 -4.55 17.45 -4.00
CA LYS A 81 -4.04 18.51 -3.14
C LYS A 81 -3.98 18.09 -1.67
N LEU A 82 -5.05 17.46 -1.20
CA LEU A 82 -5.11 17.00 0.19
C LEU A 82 -4.04 15.95 0.48
N MET A 83 -3.81 15.03 -0.45
CA MET A 83 -2.80 13.99 -0.29
C MET A 83 -1.39 14.55 -0.24
N ILE A 84 -1.10 15.58 -1.04
CA ILE A 84 0.22 16.22 -1.03
C ILE A 84 0.44 16.95 0.28
N GLN A 85 -0.59 17.58 0.82
CA GLN A 85 -0.52 18.25 2.12
C GLN A 85 -0.42 17.26 3.28
N ASP A 86 -1.12 16.12 3.16
CA ASP A 86 -1.15 15.10 4.20
C ASP A 86 -0.97 13.72 3.56
N PRO A 87 0.28 13.27 3.37
CA PRO A 87 0.54 11.98 2.71
C PRO A 87 -0.02 10.76 3.43
N LEU A 88 -0.42 10.88 4.70
CA LEU A 88 -1.09 9.79 5.40
C LEU A 88 -2.45 9.47 4.79
N LEU A 89 -3.01 10.39 4.00
CA LEU A 89 -4.25 10.15 3.26
C LEU A 89 -4.07 9.19 2.09
N ILE A 90 -2.84 9.04 1.59
CA ILE A 90 -2.58 8.21 0.40
C ILE A 90 -2.70 6.74 0.77
N ARG A 91 -3.48 6.00 -0.03
CA ARG A 91 -3.55 4.54 0.12
C ARG A 91 -2.19 3.94 -0.24
N ARG A 92 -1.71 3.06 0.59
CA ARG A 92 -0.39 2.47 0.38
C ARG A 92 -0.46 0.96 0.34
N PRO A 93 0.52 0.34 -0.29
CA PRO A 93 1.67 0.97 -0.94
C PRO A 93 1.31 1.53 -2.30
N LEU A 94 2.17 2.40 -2.85
CA LEU A 94 2.16 2.71 -4.27
C LEU A 94 3.29 1.92 -4.90
N ILE A 95 3.02 1.29 -6.04
CA ILE A 95 3.97 0.36 -6.66
C ILE A 95 4.15 0.71 -8.13
N GLN A 96 5.40 0.77 -8.58
CA GLN A 96 5.69 0.99 -9.99
C GLN A 96 6.69 -0.06 -10.48
N VAL A 97 6.36 -0.69 -11.61
CA VAL A 97 7.26 -1.59 -12.31
C VAL A 97 7.28 -1.16 -13.77
N GLY A 98 8.44 -0.70 -14.24
CA GLY A 98 8.53 -0.11 -15.56
C GLY A 98 7.61 1.10 -15.66
N GLU A 99 6.70 1.11 -16.62
CA GLU A 99 5.76 2.22 -16.80
C GLU A 99 4.41 1.98 -16.13
N ARG A 100 4.18 0.78 -15.61
CA ARG A 100 2.91 0.46 -14.95
C ARG A 100 2.95 0.84 -13.47
N ARG A 101 1.91 1.54 -13.04
CA ARG A 101 1.76 2.03 -11.67
C ARG A 101 0.45 1.52 -11.09
N GLU A 102 0.48 1.10 -9.82
CA GLU A 102 -0.68 0.56 -9.13
C GLU A 102 -0.74 1.08 -7.71
N VAL A 103 -1.93 1.11 -7.14
CA VAL A 103 -2.16 1.48 -5.74
C VAL A 103 -2.69 0.28 -4.97
N GLY A 104 -2.20 0.10 -3.75
CA GLY A 104 -2.60 -1.01 -2.89
C GLY A 104 -1.81 -2.27 -3.19
N PHE A 105 -2.07 -3.32 -2.42
CA PHE A 105 -1.39 -4.61 -2.57
C PHE A 105 -2.43 -5.72 -2.54
N ASP A 106 -2.89 -6.10 -3.72
CA ASP A 106 -3.77 -7.24 -3.91
C ASP A 106 -2.90 -8.41 -4.37
N VAL A 107 -2.83 -9.45 -3.55
CA VAL A 107 -1.95 -10.60 -3.82
C VAL A 107 -2.23 -11.19 -5.19
N ASP A 108 -3.50 -11.35 -5.56
CA ASP A 108 -3.84 -11.95 -6.85
C ASP A 108 -3.40 -11.07 -8.01
N ASN A 109 -3.62 -9.77 -7.93
CA ASN A 109 -3.21 -8.83 -8.97
C ASN A 109 -1.69 -8.74 -9.10
N ILE A 110 -0.99 -8.65 -7.97
CA ILE A 110 0.47 -8.58 -7.97
C ILE A 110 1.06 -9.88 -8.52
N SER A 111 0.50 -11.01 -8.11
CA SER A 111 0.95 -12.32 -8.57
C SER A 111 0.79 -12.47 -10.09
N ALA A 112 -0.34 -11.99 -10.63
CA ALA A 112 -0.59 -12.02 -12.08
C ALA A 112 0.31 -11.04 -12.84
N TRP A 113 0.70 -9.94 -12.19
CA TRP A 113 1.48 -8.88 -12.83
C TRP A 113 2.98 -9.23 -12.89
N ILE A 114 3.59 -9.54 -11.75
CA ILE A 114 5.05 -9.74 -11.65
C ILE A 114 5.44 -11.06 -10.99
N GLY A 115 4.48 -11.78 -10.42
CA GLY A 115 4.71 -13.06 -9.77
C GLY A 115 5.15 -12.91 -8.31
N LEU A 116 4.65 -13.80 -7.47
CA LEU A 116 5.03 -13.85 -6.06
C LEU A 116 5.52 -15.24 -5.66
N GLU A 117 5.86 -16.07 -6.63
CA GLU A 117 6.39 -17.40 -6.37
C GLU A 117 7.81 -17.28 -5.80
N PRO A 118 8.07 -17.82 -4.60
CA PRO A 118 9.40 -17.73 -4.00
C PRO A 118 10.44 -18.45 -4.86
N VAL A 119 11.60 -17.81 -5.03
CA VAL A 119 12.71 -18.39 -5.80
C VAL A 119 13.52 -19.37 -4.96
N ASP A 120 13.37 -19.35 -3.65
CA ASP A 120 14.08 -20.22 -2.71
C ASP A 120 13.05 -21.02 -1.92
N ASP A 121 13.21 -22.35 -1.92
CA ASP A 121 12.29 -23.23 -1.19
C ASP A 121 12.17 -22.91 0.29
N SER A 122 13.23 -22.39 0.91
CA SER A 122 13.20 -22.01 2.32
C SER A 122 12.19 -20.88 2.60
N GLN A 123 11.79 -20.12 1.58
CA GLN A 123 10.85 -19.01 1.72
C GLN A 123 9.40 -19.42 1.45
N ARG A 124 9.14 -20.63 0.98
CA ARG A 124 7.80 -21.03 0.55
C ARG A 124 6.77 -21.00 1.67
N ALA A 125 7.13 -21.51 2.84
CA ALA A 125 6.19 -21.55 3.97
C ALA A 125 5.86 -20.15 4.47
N VAL A 126 6.87 -19.26 4.55
CA VAL A 126 6.67 -17.88 4.98
C VAL A 126 5.80 -17.13 3.97
N SER A 127 6.11 -17.26 2.68
CA SER A 127 5.34 -16.60 1.63
C SER A 127 3.90 -17.08 1.60
N ALA A 128 3.66 -18.39 1.72
CA ALA A 128 2.32 -18.93 1.73
C ALA A 128 1.51 -18.41 2.90
N GLU A 129 2.13 -18.28 4.08
CA GLU A 129 1.46 -17.74 5.26
C GLU A 129 1.10 -16.27 5.06
N LEU A 130 2.03 -15.48 4.53
CA LEU A 130 1.78 -14.06 4.30
C LEU A 130 0.70 -13.85 3.25
N MET A 131 0.66 -14.68 2.20
CA MET A 131 -0.36 -14.57 1.17
C MET A 131 -1.77 -14.83 1.66
N ARG A 132 -1.92 -15.57 2.77
CA ARG A 132 -3.23 -15.82 3.37
C ARG A 132 -3.73 -14.66 4.22
N GLN A 133 -2.88 -13.68 4.51
CA GLN A 133 -3.25 -12.51 5.30
C GLN A 133 -3.80 -11.41 4.40
N ASP A 134 -4.63 -10.53 4.98
CA ASP A 134 -5.07 -9.32 4.29
C ASP A 134 -3.97 -8.27 4.41
N LEU A 135 -3.28 -8.00 3.31
CA LEU A 135 -2.16 -7.06 3.27
C LEU A 135 -2.52 -5.76 2.57
N GLN A 136 -3.80 -5.46 2.45
CA GLN A 136 -4.32 -4.30 1.71
C GLN A 136 -4.22 -3.01 2.49
N GLY A 137 -3.08 -2.59 2.86
CA GLY A 137 -2.90 -1.36 3.58
C GLY A 137 -2.44 -1.61 5.00
N CYS A 138 -2.48 -0.59 5.82
CA CYS A 138 -1.97 -0.65 7.18
C CYS A 138 -2.88 0.16 8.10
N ALA A 139 -3.53 -0.51 9.06
CA ALA A 139 -4.34 0.17 10.04
C ALA A 139 -3.45 0.93 11.03
N HIS A 140 -3.93 2.05 11.48
CA HIS A 140 -3.23 2.81 12.51
C HIS A 140 -3.77 2.44 13.89
N GLY A 141 -2.98 2.12 14.69
CA GLY A 141 -3.32 1.92 16.04
C GLY A 141 -3.86 0.65 16.47
N HIS A 142 -4.30 0.24 16.44
CA HIS A 142 -4.56 -0.44 17.09
C HIS A 142 -4.63 -0.86 17.64
N GLU A 143 -4.82 -0.85 17.57
CA GLU A 143 -4.73 -1.18 18.14
C GLU A 143 -5.22 -1.67 18.76
N HIS A 144 -5.76 -1.97 18.77
CA HIS A 144 -5.95 -2.36 19.39
C HIS A 144 -6.25 -3.01 19.75
N ASN A 145 -6.59 -3.13 19.71
CA ASN A 145 -6.66 -3.65 20.02
C ASN A 145 -6.92 -4.34 20.31
N HIS A 146 -7.20 -4.63 20.32
CA HIS A 146 -7.17 -5.26 20.53
C HIS A 146 -7.17 -5.95 20.55
N ASN A 147 -7.33 -6.00 20.50
CA ASN A 147 -7.08 -6.59 20.46
C ASN A 147 -7.14 -7.22 20.34
N HIS A 148 -7.27 -7.44 20.04
CA HIS A 148 -6.97 -8.01 19.84
C HIS A 148 -6.69 -8.43 19.35
N ALA A 149 -6.83 -8.25 19.04
CA ALA A 149 -6.28 -8.57 18.56
C ALA A 149 -6.15 -8.94 18.13
N GLU A 150 -6.15 -8.97 17.67
CA GLU A 150 -5.72 -9.21 17.22
C GLU A 150 -5.74 -9.24 16.47
N GLY A 151 -6.17 -9.12 16.06
CA GLY A 151 -5.84 -9.03 15.29
C GLY A 151 -6.21 -8.90 14.62
N LYS A 152 -6.22 -8.87 14.34
CA LYS A 152 -6.25 -8.59 13.78
C LYS A 152 -6.19 -7.91 13.31
N CYS A 153 -6.43 -7.65 12.87
CA CYS A 153 -6.15 -6.91 12.58
C CYS A 153 -6.23 -6.93 12.43
N LYS A 154 -6.22 -7.22 12.40
CA LYS A 154 -5.91 -7.25 12.40
C LYS A 154 -5.58 -6.93 12.14
N HIS A 155 -5.84 -7.00 11.95
CA HIS A 155 -5.32 -6.88 12.03
C HIS A 155 -5.06 -6.83 11.72
#